data_3de75d1811d775ebe370428f3bd8ad2b
#
_entry.id   3de75d1811d775ebe370428f3bd8ad2b
#
_cell.length_a   1.000
_cell.length_b   1.000
_cell.length_c   1.000
_cell.angle_alpha   90.00
_cell.angle_beta   90.00
_cell.angle_gamma   90.00
#
_symmetry.space_group_name_H-M   'P 1'
#
loop_
_entity.id
_entity.type
_entity.pdbx_description
1 polymer ?
#
loop_
_entity_poly.entity_id
_entity_poly.type
_entity_poly.pdbx_seq_one_letter_code
_entity_poly.pdbx_strand_id
1 'polypeptide(L)'
;RHGVAFLRDAHRDPATGGYAWQLSWKDGARTVEDGANHCYGLAFVLLAYAHALQAGVTEARAYLDETFELMEQRFWLPEHGLYADVASADWATLDGYRGQNANMHACEAMLAAFEATGEARYLHRAETLAHNITVRQAGLANGMIWEHYKSDWTIDWDYNLHDKSNIFRPWGYQPGHFTEWAKLLLIMERHAKFMAGPSDWLLPRARALYDTALAKAWDGAHGGIHYGFGPHDEICDGDKYFWVQAESFAAAAVLAART
;
A
#
# COMPACT_ATOMS: atom_id res chain seq x y z
N ARG A 1 -14.15 7.22 17.37
CA ARG A 1 -13.54 6.93 18.69
C ARG A 1 -13.53 5.45 19.01
N HIS A 2 -14.67 4.72 18.89
CA HIS A 2 -14.72 3.29 19.21
C HIS A 2 -13.65 2.48 18.45
N GLY A 3 -13.51 2.66 17.13
CA GLY A 3 -12.51 1.95 16.34
C GLY A 3 -11.07 2.28 16.74
N VAL A 4 -10.79 3.55 17.10
CA VAL A 4 -9.47 3.95 17.61
C VAL A 4 -9.14 3.23 18.91
N ALA A 5 -10.09 3.21 19.87
CA ALA A 5 -9.92 2.48 21.13
C ALA A 5 -9.72 0.97 20.86
N PHE A 6 -10.52 0.37 19.97
CA PHE A 6 -10.41 -1.05 19.65
C PHE A 6 -9.02 -1.41 19.06
N LEU A 7 -8.48 -0.60 18.17
CA LEU A 7 -7.12 -0.81 17.65
C LEU A 7 -6.07 -0.79 18.78
N ARG A 8 -6.20 0.16 19.72
CA ARG A 8 -5.26 0.30 20.85
C ARG A 8 -5.42 -0.81 21.90
N ASP A 9 -6.64 -1.18 22.23
CA ASP A 9 -6.92 -2.06 23.35
C ASP A 9 -6.95 -3.54 22.94
N ALA A 10 -7.32 -3.83 21.69
CA ALA A 10 -7.48 -5.18 21.18
C ALA A 10 -6.35 -5.65 20.25
N HIS A 11 -5.96 -4.87 19.25
CA HIS A 11 -4.92 -5.29 18.30
C HIS A 11 -3.49 -5.02 18.79
N ARG A 12 -3.26 -3.90 19.48
CA ARG A 12 -1.92 -3.55 19.94
C ARG A 12 -1.48 -4.45 21.11
N ASP A 13 -0.26 -4.96 21.01
CA ASP A 13 0.42 -5.61 22.10
C ASP A 13 1.15 -4.55 22.95
N PRO A 14 0.80 -4.37 24.23
CA PRO A 14 1.44 -3.37 25.09
C PRO A 14 2.91 -3.68 25.41
N ALA A 15 3.32 -4.96 25.32
CA ALA A 15 4.68 -5.37 25.62
C ALA A 15 5.66 -5.06 24.48
N THR A 16 5.25 -5.26 23.25
CA THR A 16 6.09 -5.11 22.05
C THR A 16 5.80 -3.85 21.24
N GLY A 17 4.65 -3.22 21.47
CA GLY A 17 4.13 -2.12 20.69
C GLY A 17 3.57 -2.51 19.33
N GLY A 18 3.69 -3.79 18.93
CA GLY A 18 3.19 -4.34 17.67
C GLY A 18 1.68 -4.43 17.63
N TYR A 19 1.17 -4.75 16.44
CA TYR A 19 -0.27 -4.96 16.21
C TYR A 19 -0.48 -6.34 15.62
N ALA A 20 -1.26 -7.18 16.34
CA ALA A 20 -1.61 -8.51 15.87
C ALA A 20 -2.34 -8.43 14.52
N TRP A 21 -1.94 -9.30 13.58
CA TRP A 21 -2.55 -9.36 12.27
C TRP A 21 -4.01 -9.82 12.35
N GLN A 22 -4.28 -10.90 13.08
CA GLN A 22 -5.60 -11.49 13.17
C GLN A 22 -6.02 -11.76 14.61
N LEU A 23 -7.25 -11.34 14.93
CA LEU A 23 -7.91 -11.63 16.19
C LEU A 23 -9.22 -12.37 15.94
N SER A 24 -9.59 -13.28 16.84
CA SER A 24 -10.97 -13.69 17.03
C SER A 24 -11.56 -13.00 18.28
N TRP A 25 -12.85 -12.71 18.21
CA TRP A 25 -13.58 -12.07 19.29
C TRP A 25 -14.85 -12.87 19.58
N LYS A 26 -14.89 -13.51 20.77
CA LYS A 26 -16.02 -14.32 21.17
C LYS A 26 -16.37 -14.04 22.62
N ASP A 27 -17.66 -13.81 22.90
CA ASP A 27 -18.21 -13.62 24.25
C ASP A 27 -17.47 -12.54 25.08
N GLY A 28 -17.03 -11.48 24.43
CA GLY A 28 -16.27 -10.38 25.06
C GLY A 28 -14.78 -10.67 25.29
N ALA A 29 -14.30 -11.86 24.96
CA ALA A 29 -12.91 -12.24 25.05
C ALA A 29 -12.23 -12.21 23.69
N ARG A 30 -10.98 -11.71 23.65
CA ARG A 30 -10.12 -11.74 22.46
C ARG A 30 -9.18 -12.95 22.50
N THR A 31 -8.91 -13.49 21.33
CA THR A 31 -7.80 -14.44 21.11
C THR A 31 -6.96 -13.94 19.95
N VAL A 32 -5.64 -13.94 20.09
CA VAL A 32 -4.73 -13.65 19.00
C VAL A 32 -4.57 -14.93 18.17
N GLU A 33 -5.06 -14.92 16.93
CA GLU A 33 -4.95 -16.03 16.01
C GLU A 33 -3.63 -15.96 15.22
N ASP A 34 -3.25 -14.75 14.82
CA ASP A 34 -1.95 -14.45 14.21
C ASP A 34 -1.40 -13.16 14.82
N GLY A 35 -0.30 -13.30 15.57
CA GLY A 35 0.38 -12.20 16.22
C GLY A 35 1.46 -11.52 15.38
N ALA A 36 1.72 -11.98 14.16
CA ALA A 36 2.72 -11.39 13.29
C ALA A 36 2.42 -9.90 13.04
N ASN A 37 3.48 -9.13 12.92
CA ASN A 37 3.39 -7.72 12.56
C ASN A 37 3.51 -7.59 11.04
N HIS A 38 2.48 -7.03 10.41
CA HIS A 38 2.47 -6.76 8.98
C HIS A 38 2.62 -5.26 8.72
N CYS A 39 3.59 -4.86 7.90
CA CYS A 39 3.72 -3.48 7.45
C CYS A 39 2.43 -2.99 6.77
N TYR A 40 1.81 -3.83 5.95
CA TYR A 40 0.48 -3.60 5.36
C TYR A 40 -0.57 -3.27 6.44
N GLY A 41 -0.65 -4.07 7.51
CA GLY A 41 -1.58 -3.84 8.61
C GLY A 41 -1.31 -2.52 9.35
N LEU A 42 -0.04 -2.21 9.61
CA LEU A 42 0.35 -0.94 10.24
C LEU A 42 0.05 0.27 9.35
N ALA A 43 0.16 0.14 8.03
CA ALA A 43 -0.26 1.19 7.10
C ALA A 43 -1.75 1.53 7.28
N PHE A 44 -2.62 0.52 7.39
CA PHE A 44 -4.05 0.75 7.65
C PHE A 44 -4.33 1.28 9.06
N VAL A 45 -3.55 0.90 10.05
CA VAL A 45 -3.63 1.49 11.40
C VAL A 45 -3.27 2.97 11.37
N LEU A 46 -2.17 3.32 10.67
CA LEU A 46 -1.74 4.72 10.47
C LEU A 46 -2.81 5.52 9.72
N LEU A 47 -3.36 4.97 8.63
CA LEU A 47 -4.44 5.56 7.84
C LEU A 47 -5.67 5.82 8.69
N ALA A 48 -6.08 4.84 9.52
CA ALA A 48 -7.22 4.98 10.42
C ALA A 48 -7.01 6.10 11.45
N TYR A 49 -5.81 6.22 12.02
CA TYR A 49 -5.50 7.31 12.96
C TYR A 49 -5.44 8.68 12.27
N ALA A 50 -4.93 8.76 11.03
CA ALA A 50 -4.93 9.99 10.25
C ALA A 50 -6.36 10.48 10.00
N HIS A 51 -7.24 9.62 9.51
CA HIS A 51 -8.65 9.98 9.29
C HIS A 51 -9.43 10.23 10.58
N ALA A 52 -9.12 9.52 11.67
CA ALA A 52 -9.71 9.82 12.97
C ALA A 52 -9.31 11.22 13.46
N LEU A 53 -8.06 11.62 13.27
CA LEU A 53 -7.57 12.96 13.61
C LEU A 53 -8.28 14.02 12.77
N GLN A 54 -8.41 13.83 11.46
CA GLN A 54 -9.19 14.71 10.58
C GLN A 54 -10.66 14.83 11.01
N ALA A 55 -11.24 13.75 11.55
CA ALA A 55 -12.59 13.73 12.09
C ALA A 55 -12.71 14.34 13.52
N GLY A 56 -11.65 14.94 14.05
CA GLY A 56 -11.64 15.61 15.35
C GLY A 56 -11.41 14.69 16.56
N VAL A 57 -10.87 13.50 16.35
CA VAL A 57 -10.42 12.58 17.43
C VAL A 57 -8.96 12.92 17.75
N THR A 58 -8.76 13.94 18.58
CA THR A 58 -7.44 14.57 18.82
C THR A 58 -6.42 13.61 19.45
N GLU A 59 -6.87 12.67 20.28
CA GLU A 59 -6.02 11.61 20.84
C GLU A 59 -5.36 10.72 19.79
N ALA A 60 -5.94 10.60 18.59
CA ALA A 60 -5.37 9.84 17.49
C ALA A 60 -4.01 10.40 17.01
N ARG A 61 -3.71 11.67 17.33
CA ARG A 61 -2.43 12.26 16.95
C ARG A 61 -1.23 11.51 17.52
N ALA A 62 -1.24 11.26 18.81
CA ALA A 62 -0.13 10.55 19.47
C ALA A 62 0.02 9.11 18.92
N TYR A 63 -1.10 8.45 18.61
CA TYR A 63 -1.11 7.09 18.07
C TYR A 63 -0.61 7.04 16.63
N LEU A 64 -0.93 8.06 15.83
CA LEU A 64 -0.42 8.23 14.49
C LEU A 64 1.11 8.36 14.51
N ASP A 65 1.64 9.26 15.34
CA ASP A 65 3.09 9.46 15.47
C ASP A 65 3.79 8.17 15.95
N GLU A 66 3.26 7.50 16.97
CA GLU A 66 3.79 6.22 17.48
C GLU A 66 3.81 5.13 16.40
N THR A 67 2.74 5.01 15.61
CA THR A 67 2.65 4.01 14.54
C THR A 67 3.64 4.28 13.42
N PHE A 68 3.82 5.54 13.03
CA PHE A 68 4.83 5.95 12.06
C PHE A 68 6.25 5.59 12.55
N GLU A 69 6.61 5.97 13.77
CA GLU A 69 7.91 5.66 14.34
C GLU A 69 8.15 4.15 14.45
N LEU A 70 7.12 3.38 14.76
CA LEU A 70 7.19 1.92 14.77
C LEU A 70 7.51 1.36 13.37
N MET A 71 6.84 1.86 12.32
CA MET A 71 7.12 1.46 10.93
C MET A 71 8.56 1.83 10.54
N GLU A 72 9.02 3.03 10.88
CA GLU A 72 10.39 3.49 10.61
C GLU A 72 11.44 2.62 11.30
N GLN A 73 11.21 2.23 12.54
CA GLN A 73 12.17 1.46 13.33
C GLN A 73 12.21 -0.02 12.96
N ARG A 74 11.09 -0.60 12.51
CA ARG A 74 10.92 -2.05 12.39
C ARG A 74 10.91 -2.57 10.96
N PHE A 75 10.46 -1.75 10.00
CA PHE A 75 10.29 -2.19 8.61
C PHE A 75 11.11 -1.39 7.61
N TRP A 76 11.53 -0.18 7.94
CA TRP A 76 12.27 0.66 7.01
C TRP A 76 13.65 0.08 6.67
N LEU A 77 13.91 -0.08 5.37
CA LEU A 77 15.18 -0.55 4.81
C LEU A 77 15.85 0.62 4.08
N PRO A 78 16.72 1.39 4.76
CA PRO A 78 17.27 2.63 4.19
C PRO A 78 18.10 2.41 2.93
N GLU A 79 18.76 1.25 2.80
CA GLU A 79 19.54 0.86 1.62
C GLU A 79 18.67 0.66 0.38
N HIS A 80 17.40 0.33 0.57
CA HIS A 80 16.43 0.14 -0.51
C HIS A 80 15.44 1.30 -0.65
N GLY A 81 15.29 2.12 0.40
CA GLY A 81 14.29 3.18 0.45
C GLY A 81 12.85 2.66 0.37
N LEU A 82 12.60 1.49 0.95
CA LEU A 82 11.31 0.79 0.98
C LEU A 82 11.13 0.07 2.31
N TYR A 83 9.89 -0.27 2.65
CA TYR A 83 9.56 -1.07 3.81
C TYR A 83 9.58 -2.56 3.51
N ALA A 84 10.06 -3.36 4.46
CA ALA A 84 9.82 -4.80 4.49
C ALA A 84 8.36 -5.12 4.81
N ASP A 85 7.95 -6.39 4.68
CA ASP A 85 6.53 -6.77 4.73
C ASP A 85 6.07 -7.32 6.06
N VAL A 86 6.77 -8.33 6.62
CA VAL A 86 6.31 -9.08 7.79
C VAL A 86 7.42 -9.28 8.78
N ALA A 87 7.12 -9.09 10.06
CA ALA A 87 7.99 -9.44 11.18
C ALA A 87 7.25 -10.33 12.17
N SER A 88 7.99 -11.16 12.91
CA SER A 88 7.42 -11.96 14.01
C SER A 88 6.80 -11.08 15.10
N ALA A 89 5.88 -11.65 15.89
CA ALA A 89 5.17 -10.95 16.96
C ALA A 89 6.10 -10.27 17.97
N ASP A 90 7.27 -10.87 18.23
CA ASP A 90 8.30 -10.40 19.15
C ASP A 90 9.38 -9.52 18.47
N TRP A 91 9.23 -9.23 17.16
CA TRP A 91 10.19 -8.50 16.34
C TRP A 91 11.57 -9.18 16.17
N ALA A 92 11.71 -10.44 16.55
CA ALA A 92 12.99 -11.15 16.48
C ALA A 92 13.41 -11.51 15.04
N THR A 93 12.45 -11.69 14.14
CA THR A 93 12.71 -12.08 12.75
C THR A 93 11.95 -11.19 11.78
N LEU A 94 12.60 -10.89 10.65
CA LEU A 94 12.01 -10.20 9.51
C LEU A 94 11.94 -11.18 8.35
N ASP A 95 10.75 -11.35 7.76
CA ASP A 95 10.52 -12.24 6.62
C ASP A 95 11.35 -11.81 5.41
N GLY A 96 11.75 -12.79 4.57
CA GLY A 96 12.51 -12.53 3.35
C GLY A 96 11.69 -12.02 2.16
N TYR A 97 10.37 -12.16 2.20
CA TYR A 97 9.48 -11.63 1.17
C TYR A 97 9.47 -10.10 1.16
N ARG A 98 9.37 -9.52 -0.04
CA ARG A 98 9.15 -8.09 -0.26
C ARG A 98 8.02 -7.91 -1.26
N GLY A 99 7.11 -6.98 -0.99
CA GLY A 99 5.97 -6.68 -1.83
C GLY A 99 5.79 -5.19 -2.09
N GLN A 100 5.25 -4.86 -3.25
CA GLN A 100 4.88 -3.48 -3.54
C GLN A 100 3.64 -3.06 -2.74
N ASN A 101 2.73 -3.99 -2.44
CA ASN A 101 1.41 -3.70 -1.85
C ASN A 101 1.51 -3.02 -0.48
N ALA A 102 2.35 -3.54 0.43
CA ALA A 102 2.59 -2.90 1.73
C ALA A 102 3.16 -1.48 1.60
N ASN A 103 4.04 -1.25 0.62
CA ASN A 103 4.63 0.07 0.34
C ASN A 103 3.62 1.04 -0.30
N MET A 104 2.69 0.53 -1.12
CA MET A 104 1.60 1.32 -1.68
C MET A 104 0.67 1.86 -0.60
N HIS A 105 0.16 1.01 0.27
CA HIS A 105 -0.70 1.45 1.38
C HIS A 105 0.05 2.26 2.44
N ALA A 106 1.35 2.02 2.65
CA ALA A 106 2.18 2.92 3.45
C ALA A 106 2.24 4.32 2.81
N CYS A 107 2.41 4.43 1.49
CA CYS A 107 2.35 5.72 0.78
C CYS A 107 0.99 6.41 0.97
N GLU A 108 -0.12 5.68 0.81
CA GLU A 108 -1.48 6.19 1.07
C GLU A 108 -1.63 6.72 2.49
N ALA A 109 -1.22 5.94 3.47
CA ALA A 109 -1.29 6.32 4.89
C ALA A 109 -0.44 7.55 5.21
N MET A 110 0.75 7.66 4.59
CA MET A 110 1.62 8.84 4.75
C MET A 110 1.01 10.09 4.12
N LEU A 111 0.35 9.99 2.97
CA LEU A 111 -0.38 11.12 2.37
C LEU A 111 -1.52 11.58 3.29
N ALA A 112 -2.32 10.65 3.81
CA ALA A 112 -3.37 10.99 4.77
C ALA A 112 -2.83 11.58 6.09
N ALA A 113 -1.69 11.08 6.58
CA ALA A 113 -1.01 11.62 7.75
C ALA A 113 -0.50 13.04 7.51
N PHE A 114 0.05 13.33 6.33
CA PHE A 114 0.43 14.69 5.94
C PHE A 114 -0.80 15.61 5.88
N GLU A 115 -1.89 15.18 5.26
CA GLU A 115 -3.13 15.96 5.18
C GLU A 115 -3.74 16.23 6.57
N ALA A 116 -3.60 15.29 7.51
CA ALA A 116 -4.11 15.43 8.87
C ALA A 116 -3.24 16.34 9.76
N THR A 117 -1.92 16.41 9.50
CA THR A 117 -0.95 17.04 10.43
C THR A 117 -0.22 18.24 9.85
N GLY A 118 -0.04 18.30 8.53
CA GLY A 118 0.83 19.27 7.84
C GLY A 118 2.32 18.98 8.00
N GLU A 119 2.72 17.85 8.59
CA GLU A 119 4.14 17.55 8.85
C GLU A 119 4.83 16.96 7.63
N ALA A 120 5.84 17.65 7.13
CA ALA A 120 6.59 17.31 5.91
C ALA A 120 7.20 15.89 5.92
N ARG A 121 7.54 15.31 7.10
CA ARG A 121 8.13 13.98 7.21
C ARG A 121 7.27 12.89 6.56
N TYR A 122 5.95 12.99 6.68
CA TYR A 122 5.02 12.03 6.07
C TYR A 122 5.01 12.16 4.55
N LEU A 123 4.92 13.38 4.01
CA LEU A 123 4.95 13.61 2.57
C LEU A 123 6.28 13.14 1.96
N HIS A 124 7.42 13.43 2.59
CA HIS A 124 8.74 12.99 2.11
C HIS A 124 8.87 11.47 2.10
N ARG A 125 8.27 10.77 3.08
CA ARG A 125 8.23 9.30 3.05
C ARG A 125 7.34 8.79 1.94
N ALA A 126 6.15 9.35 1.74
CA ALA A 126 5.27 9.02 0.62
C ALA A 126 5.96 9.21 -0.74
N GLU A 127 6.66 10.34 -0.92
CA GLU A 127 7.44 10.64 -2.13
C GLU A 127 8.51 9.58 -2.40
N THR A 128 9.26 9.19 -1.37
CA THR A 128 10.29 8.15 -1.47
C THR A 128 9.69 6.81 -1.90
N LEU A 129 8.60 6.38 -1.26
CA LEU A 129 7.91 5.12 -1.60
C LEU A 129 7.36 5.13 -3.01
N ALA A 130 6.66 6.21 -3.38
CA ALA A 130 6.07 6.37 -4.69
C ALA A 130 7.11 6.32 -5.81
N HIS A 131 8.21 7.07 -5.68
CA HIS A 131 9.29 7.05 -6.67
C HIS A 131 9.94 5.67 -6.76
N ASN A 132 10.26 5.05 -5.60
CA ASN A 132 10.97 3.77 -5.59
C ASN A 132 10.12 2.64 -6.16
N ILE A 133 8.81 2.58 -5.91
CA ILE A 133 7.95 1.55 -6.51
C ILE A 133 7.62 1.89 -7.96
N THR A 134 7.07 3.10 -8.21
CA THR A 134 6.46 3.37 -9.52
C THR A 134 7.47 3.75 -10.60
N VAL A 135 8.69 4.14 -10.24
CA VAL A 135 9.75 4.50 -11.19
C VAL A 135 10.88 3.49 -11.15
N ARG A 136 11.56 3.36 -10.00
CA ARG A 136 12.76 2.50 -9.90
C ARG A 136 12.42 1.02 -10.08
N GLN A 137 11.53 0.46 -9.26
CA GLN A 137 11.19 -0.97 -9.34
C GLN A 137 10.41 -1.28 -10.62
N ALA A 138 9.49 -0.43 -11.02
CA ALA A 138 8.78 -0.58 -12.27
C ALA A 138 9.72 -0.54 -13.50
N GLY A 139 10.82 0.20 -13.44
CA GLY A 139 11.86 0.22 -14.47
C GLY A 139 12.49 -1.16 -14.72
N LEU A 140 12.53 -2.04 -13.71
CA LEU A 140 13.01 -3.42 -13.85
C LEU A 140 12.01 -4.33 -14.60
N ALA A 141 10.76 -3.91 -14.74
CA ALA A 141 9.64 -4.64 -15.35
C ALA A 141 9.01 -3.85 -16.51
N ASN A 142 9.83 -3.22 -17.36
CA ASN A 142 9.40 -2.44 -18.53
C ASN A 142 8.39 -1.33 -18.21
N GLY A 143 8.52 -0.71 -17.05
CA GLY A 143 7.62 0.35 -16.58
C GLY A 143 6.34 -0.17 -15.92
N MET A 144 6.15 -1.47 -15.78
CA MET A 144 5.02 -2.08 -15.07
C MET A 144 5.40 -2.42 -13.62
N ILE A 145 4.44 -2.40 -12.72
CA ILE A 145 4.68 -2.66 -11.29
C ILE A 145 4.47 -4.16 -11.04
N TRP A 146 5.57 -4.90 -10.82
CA TRP A 146 5.49 -6.28 -10.35
C TRP A 146 5.14 -6.34 -8.86
N GLU A 147 4.44 -7.40 -8.44
CA GLU A 147 3.95 -7.50 -7.07
C GLU A 147 5.00 -7.98 -6.06
N HIS A 148 5.91 -8.88 -6.48
CA HIS A 148 6.70 -9.73 -5.60
C HIS A 148 8.20 -9.57 -5.85
N TYR A 149 8.95 -9.43 -4.75
CA TYR A 149 10.40 -9.27 -4.77
C TYR A 149 11.05 -10.13 -3.68
N LYS A 150 12.32 -10.45 -3.87
CA LYS A 150 13.18 -11.10 -2.90
C LYS A 150 13.68 -10.11 -1.84
N SER A 151 14.37 -10.60 -0.82
CA SER A 151 14.86 -9.78 0.28
C SER A 151 15.78 -8.62 -0.14
N ASP A 152 16.43 -8.73 -1.29
CA ASP A 152 17.31 -7.73 -1.92
C ASP A 152 16.57 -6.82 -2.93
N TRP A 153 15.25 -6.90 -3.01
CA TRP A 153 14.40 -6.18 -3.96
C TRP A 153 14.63 -6.51 -5.43
N THR A 154 15.29 -7.63 -5.74
CA THR A 154 15.22 -8.21 -7.08
C THR A 154 13.86 -8.83 -7.30
N ILE A 155 13.37 -8.80 -8.56
CA ILE A 155 12.04 -9.34 -8.89
C ILE A 155 12.01 -10.85 -8.66
N ASP A 156 10.96 -11.34 -8.03
CA ASP A 156 10.62 -12.76 -7.92
C ASP A 156 9.50 -13.09 -8.91
N TRP A 157 9.88 -13.51 -10.12
CA TRP A 157 8.93 -13.82 -11.18
C TRP A 157 8.10 -15.07 -10.91
N ASP A 158 8.56 -15.93 -10.05
CA ASP A 158 7.97 -17.26 -9.80
C ASP A 158 7.14 -17.32 -8.51
N TYR A 159 7.13 -16.22 -7.75
CA TYR A 159 6.39 -16.19 -6.48
C TYR A 159 4.90 -16.46 -6.71
N ASN A 160 4.37 -17.50 -6.06
CA ASN A 160 2.98 -17.96 -6.20
C ASN A 160 2.56 -18.32 -7.64
N LEU A 161 3.50 -18.67 -8.52
CA LEU A 161 3.20 -19.10 -9.89
C LEU A 161 2.17 -20.24 -9.96
N HIS A 162 2.12 -21.09 -8.93
CA HIS A 162 1.19 -22.22 -8.82
C HIS A 162 -0.11 -21.89 -8.08
N ASP A 163 -0.24 -20.66 -7.55
CA ASP A 163 -1.42 -20.15 -6.86
C ASP A 163 -1.75 -18.72 -7.33
N LYS A 164 -2.11 -18.62 -8.61
CA LYS A 164 -2.29 -17.33 -9.31
C LYS A 164 -3.45 -16.50 -8.77
N SER A 165 -4.42 -17.15 -8.12
CA SER A 165 -5.59 -16.52 -7.52
C SER A 165 -5.45 -16.41 -5.99
N ASN A 166 -4.23 -16.45 -5.44
CA ASN A 166 -4.02 -16.22 -4.01
C ASN A 166 -4.60 -14.86 -3.61
N ILE A 167 -5.44 -14.85 -2.58
CA ILE A 167 -6.23 -13.66 -2.24
C ILE A 167 -5.37 -12.47 -1.76
N PHE A 168 -4.19 -12.73 -1.19
CA PHE A 168 -3.32 -11.68 -0.64
C PHE A 168 -2.08 -11.42 -1.49
N ARG A 169 -1.61 -12.44 -2.22
CA ARG A 169 -0.35 -12.39 -2.97
C ARG A 169 -0.50 -13.14 -4.30
N PRO A 170 -1.43 -12.72 -5.19
CA PRO A 170 -1.65 -13.36 -6.47
C PRO A 170 -0.43 -13.22 -7.38
N TRP A 171 -0.12 -14.23 -8.17
CA TRP A 171 0.93 -14.13 -9.18
C TRP A 171 0.50 -13.22 -10.33
N GLY A 172 1.45 -12.47 -10.86
CA GLY A 172 1.24 -11.61 -12.01
C GLY A 172 1.19 -10.12 -11.67
N TYR A 173 0.94 -9.31 -12.68
CA TYR A 173 0.65 -7.90 -12.55
C TYR A 173 -0.80 -7.69 -12.09
N GLN A 174 -0.99 -6.75 -11.19
CA GLN A 174 -2.32 -6.38 -10.67
C GLN A 174 -2.76 -5.03 -11.23
N PRO A 175 -3.62 -4.97 -12.26
CA PRO A 175 -4.03 -3.70 -12.87
C PRO A 175 -4.77 -2.77 -11.89
N GLY A 176 -5.43 -3.34 -10.88
CA GLY A 176 -6.02 -2.57 -9.78
C GLY A 176 -4.99 -1.74 -9.02
N HIS A 177 -3.82 -2.32 -8.73
CA HIS A 177 -2.72 -1.60 -8.08
C HIS A 177 -2.11 -0.52 -8.99
N PHE A 178 -2.10 -0.72 -10.31
CA PHE A 178 -1.65 0.33 -11.25
C PHE A 178 -2.55 1.56 -11.17
N THR A 179 -3.86 1.35 -11.17
CA THR A 179 -4.83 2.46 -11.07
C THR A 179 -4.82 3.09 -9.68
N GLU A 180 -4.63 2.31 -8.62
CA GLU A 180 -4.49 2.82 -7.27
C GLU A 180 -3.22 3.68 -7.12
N TRP A 181 -2.07 3.22 -7.61
CA TRP A 181 -0.86 4.05 -7.68
C TRP A 181 -1.08 5.31 -8.50
N ALA A 182 -1.79 5.24 -9.64
CA ALA A 182 -2.12 6.41 -10.42
C ALA A 182 -2.93 7.43 -9.58
N LYS A 183 -3.92 6.97 -8.83
CA LYS A 183 -4.68 7.79 -7.87
C LYS A 183 -3.77 8.44 -6.84
N LEU A 184 -2.89 7.66 -6.20
CA LEU A 184 -1.99 8.15 -5.15
C LEU A 184 -0.99 9.19 -5.67
N LEU A 185 -0.42 9.00 -6.87
CA LEU A 185 0.45 9.98 -7.50
C LEU A 185 -0.27 11.31 -7.78
N LEU A 186 -1.55 11.26 -8.20
CA LEU A 186 -2.36 12.45 -8.43
C LEU A 186 -2.79 13.14 -7.13
N ILE A 187 -2.99 12.39 -6.04
CA ILE A 187 -3.19 12.96 -4.71
C ILE A 187 -1.91 13.67 -4.25
N MET A 188 -0.75 13.02 -4.41
CA MET A 188 0.56 13.61 -4.07
C MET A 188 0.83 14.89 -4.86
N GLU A 189 0.46 14.94 -6.14
CA GLU A 189 0.62 16.14 -7.00
C GLU A 189 -0.08 17.36 -6.43
N ARG A 190 -1.20 17.22 -5.73
CA ARG A 190 -1.90 18.32 -5.05
C ARG A 190 -1.02 19.00 -3.99
N HIS A 191 -0.04 18.25 -3.48
CA HIS A 191 0.90 18.70 -2.47
C HIS A 191 2.29 19.05 -3.02
N ALA A 192 2.43 19.16 -4.35
CA ALA A 192 3.71 19.37 -5.05
C ALA A 192 4.58 20.50 -4.46
N LYS A 193 3.95 21.60 -4.01
CA LYS A 193 4.66 22.73 -3.40
C LYS A 193 5.34 22.43 -2.06
N PHE A 194 5.02 21.31 -1.42
CA PHE A 194 5.59 20.87 -0.15
C PHE A 194 6.55 19.69 -0.30
N MET A 195 6.70 19.16 -1.52
CA MET A 195 7.61 18.04 -1.81
C MET A 195 9.07 18.49 -1.68
N ALA A 196 9.93 17.54 -1.33
CA ALA A 196 11.37 17.78 -1.25
C ALA A 196 12.03 17.74 -2.64
N GLY A 197 11.52 16.92 -3.55
CA GLY A 197 12.03 16.70 -4.90
C GLY A 197 11.13 17.28 -6.00
N PRO A 198 11.53 17.11 -7.27
CA PRO A 198 10.71 17.52 -8.40
C PRO A 198 9.40 16.74 -8.46
N SER A 199 8.33 17.38 -8.91
CA SER A 199 6.98 16.79 -8.99
C SER A 199 6.48 16.59 -10.42
N ASP A 200 7.23 16.99 -11.42
CA ASP A 200 6.87 16.96 -12.85
C ASP A 200 6.70 15.54 -13.42
N TRP A 201 7.22 14.53 -12.74
CA TRP A 201 7.08 13.12 -13.11
C TRP A 201 5.75 12.50 -12.68
N LEU A 202 5.03 13.10 -11.72
CA LEU A 202 3.84 12.51 -11.07
C LEU A 202 2.70 12.29 -12.08
N LEU A 203 2.24 13.36 -12.75
CA LEU A 203 1.13 13.28 -13.71
C LEU A 203 1.43 12.38 -14.91
N PRO A 204 2.58 12.51 -15.61
CA PRO A 204 2.92 11.59 -16.70
C PRO A 204 2.97 10.13 -16.24
N ARG A 205 3.50 9.86 -15.04
CA ARG A 205 3.59 8.52 -14.49
C ARG A 205 2.21 7.96 -14.12
N ALA A 206 1.37 8.75 -13.47
CA ALA A 206 0.01 8.37 -13.15
C ALA A 206 -0.79 7.99 -14.41
N ARG A 207 -0.70 8.82 -15.47
CA ARG A 207 -1.33 8.54 -16.76
C ARG A 207 -0.81 7.23 -17.36
N ALA A 208 0.51 7.02 -17.40
CA ALA A 208 1.11 5.82 -17.96
C ALA A 208 0.63 4.54 -17.25
N LEU A 209 0.54 4.56 -15.91
CA LEU A 209 0.02 3.44 -15.13
C LEU A 209 -1.46 3.17 -15.42
N TYR A 210 -2.28 4.21 -15.44
CA TYR A 210 -3.70 4.11 -15.73
C TYR A 210 -3.96 3.56 -17.15
N ASP A 211 -3.30 4.15 -18.16
CA ASP A 211 -3.45 3.73 -19.56
C ASP A 211 -2.97 2.27 -19.74
N THR A 212 -1.89 1.87 -19.07
CA THR A 212 -1.38 0.49 -19.10
C THR A 212 -2.40 -0.49 -18.51
N ALA A 213 -3.01 -0.16 -17.37
CA ALA A 213 -4.02 -1.01 -16.75
C ALA A 213 -5.21 -1.25 -17.70
N LEU A 214 -5.70 -0.20 -18.35
CA LEU A 214 -6.79 -0.32 -19.33
C LEU A 214 -6.35 -1.11 -20.57
N ALA A 215 -5.18 -0.82 -21.12
CA ALA A 215 -4.70 -1.48 -22.35
C ALA A 215 -4.48 -2.98 -22.17
N LYS A 216 -4.04 -3.40 -20.95
CA LYS A 216 -3.67 -4.81 -20.65
C LYS A 216 -4.80 -5.64 -20.07
N ALA A 217 -5.73 -5.02 -19.33
CA ALA A 217 -6.66 -5.78 -18.52
C ALA A 217 -8.15 -5.41 -18.72
N TRP A 218 -8.48 -4.51 -19.62
CA TRP A 218 -9.89 -4.21 -19.90
C TRP A 218 -10.58 -5.38 -20.60
N ASP A 219 -11.72 -5.83 -20.06
CA ASP A 219 -12.58 -6.84 -20.71
C ASP A 219 -13.43 -6.18 -21.80
N GLY A 220 -13.00 -6.35 -23.04
CA GLY A 220 -13.71 -5.80 -24.19
C GLY A 220 -15.09 -6.42 -24.48
N ALA A 221 -15.37 -7.62 -23.93
CA ALA A 221 -16.64 -8.32 -24.14
C ALA A 221 -17.70 -7.94 -23.09
N HIS A 222 -17.31 -7.80 -21.82
CA HIS A 222 -18.25 -7.62 -20.71
C HIS A 222 -18.02 -6.33 -19.92
N GLY A 223 -16.99 -5.57 -20.28
CA GLY A 223 -16.57 -4.37 -19.55
C GLY A 223 -15.89 -4.70 -18.21
N GLY A 224 -15.25 -3.69 -17.62
CA GLY A 224 -14.51 -3.81 -16.38
C GLY A 224 -13.08 -4.32 -16.57
N ILE A 225 -12.33 -4.35 -15.49
CA ILE A 225 -10.91 -4.70 -15.46
C ILE A 225 -10.73 -6.07 -14.84
N HIS A 226 -10.03 -6.97 -15.53
CA HIS A 226 -9.61 -8.27 -15.00
C HIS A 226 -8.68 -8.11 -13.80
N TYR A 227 -8.64 -9.12 -12.93
CA TYR A 227 -7.86 -9.06 -11.70
C TYR A 227 -6.36 -9.11 -11.94
N GLY A 228 -5.87 -9.98 -12.85
CA GLY A 228 -4.45 -10.15 -13.08
C GLY A 228 -4.08 -10.51 -14.51
N PHE A 229 -2.88 -10.07 -14.93
CA PHE A 229 -2.27 -10.48 -16.20
C PHE A 229 -0.79 -10.84 -16.02
N GLY A 230 -0.28 -11.71 -16.89
CA GLY A 230 1.09 -12.20 -16.82
C GLY A 230 2.09 -11.38 -17.65
N PRO A 231 3.39 -11.75 -17.62
CA PRO A 231 4.46 -11.05 -18.33
C PRO A 231 4.33 -11.04 -19.86
N HIS A 232 3.53 -11.92 -20.42
CA HIS A 232 3.27 -12.00 -21.88
C HIS A 232 1.88 -11.45 -22.24
N ASP A 233 1.32 -10.59 -21.40
CA ASP A 233 0.01 -9.95 -21.56
C ASP A 233 -1.19 -10.93 -21.51
N GLU A 234 -0.97 -12.18 -21.10
CA GLU A 234 -2.04 -13.13 -20.90
C GLU A 234 -2.85 -12.81 -19.63
N ILE A 235 -4.17 -12.88 -19.69
CA ILE A 235 -5.01 -12.78 -18.49
C ILE A 235 -4.79 -14.06 -17.66
N CYS A 236 -4.20 -13.91 -16.50
CA CYS A 236 -3.93 -15.02 -15.58
C CYS A 236 -5.02 -15.19 -14.50
N ASP A 237 -5.77 -14.11 -14.21
CA ASP A 237 -6.98 -14.12 -13.40
C ASP A 237 -8.03 -13.20 -14.02
N GLY A 238 -9.12 -13.81 -14.52
CA GLY A 238 -10.21 -13.11 -15.21
C GLY A 238 -11.31 -12.59 -14.30
N ASP A 239 -11.23 -12.80 -12.99
CA ASP A 239 -12.22 -12.32 -12.03
C ASP A 239 -12.25 -10.80 -11.97
N LYS A 240 -13.38 -10.24 -11.54
CA LYS A 240 -13.59 -8.80 -11.43
C LYS A 240 -13.91 -8.42 -9.99
N TYR A 241 -12.88 -8.14 -9.24
CA TYR A 241 -13.01 -7.72 -7.85
C TYR A 241 -13.55 -6.29 -7.77
N PHE A 242 -14.45 -6.04 -6.84
CA PHE A 242 -15.07 -4.73 -6.65
C PHE A 242 -14.05 -3.63 -6.35
N TRP A 243 -13.03 -3.93 -5.54
CA TRP A 243 -12.01 -2.96 -5.19
C TRP A 243 -11.23 -2.48 -6.43
N VAL A 244 -10.89 -3.38 -7.36
CA VAL A 244 -10.20 -3.05 -8.62
C VAL A 244 -11.02 -2.05 -9.45
N GLN A 245 -12.35 -2.31 -9.56
CA GLN A 245 -13.25 -1.41 -10.30
C GLN A 245 -13.37 -0.05 -9.59
N ALA A 246 -13.48 -0.04 -8.25
CA ALA A 246 -13.60 1.17 -7.46
C ALA A 246 -12.34 2.04 -7.54
N GLU A 247 -11.15 1.46 -7.40
CA GLU A 247 -9.87 2.15 -7.53
C GLU A 247 -9.67 2.72 -8.94
N SER A 248 -10.03 1.95 -9.96
CA SER A 248 -9.93 2.37 -11.35
C SER A 248 -10.87 3.53 -11.65
N PHE A 249 -12.10 3.50 -11.11
CA PHE A 249 -13.04 4.61 -11.22
C PHE A 249 -12.55 5.86 -10.51
N ALA A 250 -12.00 5.70 -9.29
CA ALA A 250 -11.44 6.82 -8.52
C ALA A 250 -10.24 7.46 -9.25
N ALA A 251 -9.34 6.63 -9.79
CA ALA A 251 -8.21 7.10 -10.61
C ALA A 251 -8.67 7.87 -11.85
N ALA A 252 -9.67 7.32 -12.58
CA ALA A 252 -10.28 7.98 -13.75
C ALA A 252 -10.84 9.36 -13.39
N ALA A 253 -11.60 9.45 -12.30
CA ALA A 253 -12.21 10.71 -11.86
C ALA A 253 -11.15 11.78 -11.50
N VAL A 254 -10.09 11.38 -10.78
CA VAL A 254 -9.01 12.32 -10.41
C VAL A 254 -8.20 12.71 -11.64
N LEU A 255 -7.92 11.79 -12.56
CA LEU A 255 -7.18 12.05 -13.80
C LEU A 255 -7.97 12.99 -14.72
N ALA A 256 -9.27 12.76 -14.90
CA ALA A 256 -10.14 13.62 -15.71
C ALA A 256 -10.23 15.06 -15.20
N ALA A 257 -10.07 15.27 -13.88
CA ALA A 257 -10.03 16.61 -13.31
C ALA A 257 -8.70 17.35 -13.59
N ARG A 258 -7.68 16.66 -14.12
CA ARG A 258 -6.33 17.18 -14.40
C ARG A 258 -6.05 17.30 -15.91
N THR A 259 -6.91 16.77 -16.78
CA THR A 259 -6.76 16.76 -18.24
C THR A 259 -7.96 17.37 -18.95
#